data_8e5a347babaf9d2469f5dc2b1f9d2fe8
#
_entry.id   8e5a347babaf9d2469f5dc2b1f9d2fe8
#
_cell.length_a   1.000
_cell.length_b   1.000
_cell.length_c   1.000
_cell.angle_alpha   90.00
_cell.angle_beta   90.00
_cell.angle_gamma   90.00
#
_symmetry.space_group_name_H-M   'P 1'
#
loop_
_entity.id
_entity.type
_entity.pdbx_description
1 polymer ?
#
loop_
_entity_poly.entity_id
_entity_poly.type
_entity_poly.pdbx_seq_one_letter_code
_entity_poly.pdbx_strand_id
1 'polypeptide(L)'
;MSTSDKNDILSVLYEAIPAGNKQEEDIFTFGSVYVAASTSEGNIGVCATLGVTVPCFNPASFNIDRVADRVALNALINARVNYSVLYDGAADIFDVVDFTRYQSIVMIGYFRSLVDKLSSSGVETFIFDLNQHDVPVMPIKLQQEYLGRADCVIVSSTSISNGTFNGLIVNTPASTNVYMLGPSTPMCDVMFSYPQVKGLFGSVFEPHDQKTIQIIAAGGGTRQFKTCMRKVYRLRHE
;
A
#
# COMPACT_ATOMS: atom_id res chain seq x y z
N MET A 1 -0.91 -9.21 23.09
CA MET A 1 -1.14 -8.01 22.28
C MET A 1 -1.60 -6.89 23.19
N SER A 2 -0.94 -5.73 23.15
CA SER A 2 -1.35 -4.55 23.89
C SER A 2 -2.65 -3.98 23.30
N THR A 3 -3.36 -3.10 24.04
CA THR A 3 -4.58 -2.46 23.50
C THR A 3 -4.30 -1.56 22.27
N SER A 4 -3.05 -1.07 22.09
CA SER A 4 -2.61 -0.33 20.91
C SER A 4 -2.48 -1.22 19.67
N ASP A 5 -2.15 -2.51 19.85
CA ASP A 5 -1.96 -3.45 18.74
C ASP A 5 -3.27 -3.82 18.04
N LYS A 6 -4.40 -3.78 18.77
CA LYS A 6 -5.72 -4.14 18.20
C LYS A 6 -6.29 -3.11 17.23
N ASN A 7 -5.80 -1.87 17.28
CA ASN A 7 -6.25 -0.78 16.40
C ASN A 7 -5.30 -0.53 15.23
N ASP A 8 -4.16 -1.22 15.14
CA ASP A 8 -3.27 -1.11 13.99
C ASP A 8 -3.91 -1.76 12.77
N ILE A 9 -3.96 -1.03 11.65
CA ILE A 9 -4.61 -1.49 10.43
C ILE A 9 -4.09 -2.86 9.95
N LEU A 10 -2.80 -3.12 10.11
CA LEU A 10 -2.21 -4.37 9.67
C LEU A 10 -2.70 -5.56 10.51
N SER A 11 -2.90 -5.35 11.83
CA SER A 11 -3.52 -6.34 12.71
C SER A 11 -4.98 -6.60 12.32
N VAL A 12 -5.74 -5.55 12.05
CA VAL A 12 -7.15 -5.66 11.63
C VAL A 12 -7.26 -6.42 10.30
N LEU A 13 -6.40 -6.11 9.33
CA LEU A 13 -6.34 -6.80 8.04
C LEU A 13 -5.99 -8.28 8.20
N TYR A 14 -5.03 -8.60 9.06
CA TYR A 14 -4.63 -9.99 9.32
C TYR A 14 -5.74 -10.77 10.04
N GLU A 15 -6.44 -10.16 10.98
CA GLU A 15 -7.59 -10.78 11.67
C GLU A 15 -8.75 -11.07 10.71
N ALA A 16 -8.95 -10.22 9.70
CA ALA A 16 -9.99 -10.39 8.70
C ALA A 16 -9.73 -11.56 7.72
N ILE A 17 -8.52 -12.11 7.64
CA ILE A 17 -8.23 -13.30 6.85
C ILE A 17 -8.98 -14.50 7.47
N PRO A 18 -9.78 -15.25 6.68
CA PRO A 18 -10.48 -16.43 7.19
C PRO A 18 -9.54 -17.46 7.85
N ALA A 19 -9.97 -18.05 8.97
CA ALA A 19 -9.11 -18.93 9.78
C ALA A 19 -8.57 -20.14 8.98
N GLY A 20 -9.34 -20.68 8.02
CA GLY A 20 -8.89 -21.75 7.14
C GLY A 20 -7.69 -21.36 6.29
N ASN A 21 -7.64 -20.11 5.84
CA ASN A 21 -6.56 -19.60 5.00
C ASN A 21 -5.29 -19.22 5.81
N LYS A 22 -5.35 -19.18 7.14
CA LYS A 22 -4.18 -18.88 8.00
C LYS A 22 -3.28 -20.09 8.26
N GLN A 23 -3.74 -21.31 7.97
CA GLN A 23 -3.03 -22.56 8.27
C GLN A 23 -2.25 -23.14 7.08
N GLU A 24 -2.29 -22.49 5.92
CA GLU A 24 -1.58 -22.93 4.73
C GLU A 24 -0.08 -22.61 4.81
N GLU A 25 0.74 -23.45 4.17
CA GLU A 25 2.16 -23.20 4.02
C GLU A 25 2.38 -22.05 3.00
N ASP A 26 2.78 -20.88 3.50
CA ASP A 26 3.16 -19.73 2.69
C ASP A 26 4.65 -19.74 2.43
N ILE A 27 5.04 -19.45 1.19
CA ILE A 27 6.45 -19.34 0.81
C ILE A 27 6.82 -17.86 0.73
N PHE A 28 7.86 -17.47 1.46
CA PHE A 28 8.37 -16.10 1.45
C PHE A 28 9.64 -15.99 0.61
N THR A 29 9.72 -14.91 -0.16
CA THR A 29 10.92 -14.50 -0.88
C THR A 29 11.37 -13.14 -0.35
N PHE A 30 12.54 -13.10 0.27
CA PHE A 30 13.09 -11.90 0.91
C PHE A 30 14.10 -11.24 -0.03
N GLY A 31 13.68 -10.21 -0.75
CA GLY A 31 14.57 -9.37 -1.55
C GLY A 31 14.99 -8.10 -0.80
N SER A 32 15.98 -7.38 -1.33
CA SER A 32 16.44 -6.13 -0.71
C SER A 32 15.50 -4.95 -0.90
N VAL A 33 14.63 -4.98 -1.92
CA VAL A 33 13.69 -3.88 -2.25
C VAL A 33 12.24 -4.28 -1.98
N TYR A 34 11.90 -5.55 -2.18
CA TYR A 34 10.57 -6.10 -1.91
C TYR A 34 10.68 -7.45 -1.20
N VAL A 35 9.66 -7.75 -0.39
CA VAL A 35 9.33 -9.10 0.06
C VAL A 35 8.13 -9.56 -0.73
N ALA A 36 8.12 -10.83 -1.15
CA ALA A 36 6.96 -11.51 -1.68
C ALA A 36 6.52 -12.64 -0.75
N ALA A 37 5.20 -12.84 -0.66
CA ALA A 37 4.59 -14.03 -0.09
C ALA A 37 3.81 -14.74 -1.20
N SER A 38 3.92 -16.06 -1.26
CA SER A 38 3.17 -16.91 -2.20
C SER A 38 2.34 -17.91 -1.42
N THR A 39 1.05 -18.02 -1.76
CA THR A 39 0.14 -19.03 -1.17
C THR A 39 0.29 -20.38 -1.89
N SER A 40 -0.30 -21.44 -1.33
CA SER A 40 -0.42 -22.77 -1.96
C SER A 40 -1.12 -22.72 -3.32
N GLU A 41 -2.06 -21.77 -3.51
CA GLU A 41 -2.76 -21.52 -4.78
C GLU A 41 -1.90 -20.75 -5.79
N GLY A 42 -0.70 -20.31 -5.39
CA GLY A 42 0.22 -19.53 -6.22
C GLY A 42 -0.04 -18.03 -6.23
N ASN A 43 -0.99 -17.51 -5.45
CA ASN A 43 -1.25 -16.09 -5.35
C ASN A 43 -0.04 -15.36 -4.74
N ILE A 44 0.37 -14.27 -5.35
CA ILE A 44 1.57 -13.51 -4.95
C ILE A 44 1.18 -12.16 -4.40
N GLY A 45 1.56 -11.90 -3.15
CA GLY A 45 1.48 -10.57 -2.54
C GLY A 45 2.87 -10.00 -2.33
N VAL A 46 3.02 -8.70 -2.50
CA VAL A 46 4.31 -8.02 -2.36
C VAL A 46 4.23 -6.84 -1.39
N CYS A 47 5.36 -6.57 -0.73
CA CYS A 47 5.52 -5.36 0.06
C CYS A 47 6.94 -4.80 -0.09
N ALA A 48 7.05 -3.48 -0.27
CA ALA A 48 8.34 -2.81 -0.28
C ALA A 48 9.00 -2.89 1.09
N THR A 49 10.33 -3.15 1.11
CA THR A 49 11.11 -3.34 2.35
C THR A 49 11.33 -2.05 3.14
N LEU A 50 11.09 -0.87 2.53
CA LEU A 50 11.38 0.44 3.15
C LEU A 50 12.87 0.61 3.52
N GLY A 51 13.76 -0.12 2.86
CA GLY A 51 15.19 -0.12 3.15
C GLY A 51 15.61 -0.96 4.36
N VAL A 52 14.67 -1.65 5.03
CA VAL A 52 15.02 -2.57 6.13
C VAL A 52 15.31 -3.98 5.59
N THR A 53 16.22 -4.68 6.25
CA THR A 53 16.46 -6.09 5.98
C THR A 53 15.39 -6.94 6.65
N VAL A 54 14.75 -7.81 5.87
CA VAL A 54 13.76 -8.79 6.35
C VAL A 54 14.37 -10.18 6.18
N PRO A 55 15.01 -10.74 7.22
CA PRO A 55 15.79 -11.99 7.09
C PRO A 55 14.92 -13.25 7.10
N CYS A 56 13.79 -13.19 7.80
CA CYS A 56 12.83 -14.30 7.94
C CYS A 56 11.51 -13.75 8.48
N PHE A 57 10.45 -14.54 8.38
CA PHE A 57 9.15 -14.21 8.96
C PHE A 57 8.41 -15.48 9.38
N ASN A 58 7.75 -15.43 10.53
CA ASN A 58 6.88 -16.50 11.00
C ASN A 58 5.49 -15.93 11.31
N PRO A 59 4.46 -16.29 10.52
CA PRO A 59 3.09 -15.79 10.72
C PRO A 59 2.48 -16.15 12.08
N ALA A 60 2.98 -17.21 12.74
CA ALA A 60 2.49 -17.61 14.06
C ALA A 60 3.09 -16.79 15.23
N SER A 61 4.17 -16.06 14.99
CA SER A 61 4.92 -15.35 16.04
C SER A 61 5.60 -14.08 15.53
N PHE A 62 4.84 -13.15 14.91
CA PHE A 62 5.36 -11.86 14.48
C PHE A 62 5.22 -10.78 15.56
N ASN A 63 6.04 -9.75 15.46
CA ASN A 63 5.96 -8.56 16.30
C ASN A 63 5.58 -7.34 15.45
N ILE A 64 4.38 -6.80 15.68
CA ILE A 64 3.84 -5.66 14.92
C ILE A 64 4.65 -4.36 15.12
N ASP A 65 5.45 -4.25 16.17
CA ASP A 65 6.31 -3.09 16.40
C ASP A 65 7.60 -3.13 15.54
N ARG A 66 7.89 -4.26 14.89
CA ARG A 66 9.05 -4.42 14.02
C ARG A 66 8.66 -4.16 12.56
N VAL A 67 9.27 -3.17 11.93
CA VAL A 67 9.00 -2.85 10.52
C VAL A 67 9.25 -4.05 9.60
N ALA A 68 10.27 -4.86 9.88
CA ALA A 68 10.54 -6.08 9.10
C ALA A 68 9.38 -7.06 9.12
N ASP A 69 8.78 -7.29 10.29
CA ASP A 69 7.63 -8.19 10.43
C ASP A 69 6.38 -7.59 9.77
N ARG A 70 6.18 -6.27 9.88
CA ARG A 70 5.08 -5.56 9.19
C ARG A 70 5.18 -5.68 7.68
N VAL A 71 6.38 -5.57 7.13
CA VAL A 71 6.63 -5.72 5.68
C VAL A 71 6.24 -7.12 5.21
N ALA A 72 6.72 -8.16 5.89
CA ALA A 72 6.42 -9.55 5.52
C ALA A 72 4.93 -9.87 5.73
N LEU A 73 4.33 -9.39 6.83
CA LEU A 73 2.90 -9.55 7.10
C LEU A 73 2.03 -8.87 6.05
N ASN A 74 2.38 -7.66 5.60
CA ASN A 74 1.63 -6.97 4.54
C ASN A 74 1.74 -7.70 3.19
N ALA A 75 2.91 -8.29 2.86
CA ALA A 75 3.05 -9.14 1.68
C ALA A 75 2.13 -10.37 1.77
N LEU A 76 2.07 -11.04 2.94
CA LEU A 76 1.18 -12.16 3.18
C LEU A 76 -0.31 -11.77 3.06
N ILE A 77 -0.71 -10.67 3.69
CA ILE A 77 -2.09 -10.15 3.60
C ILE A 77 -2.45 -9.94 2.13
N ASN A 78 -1.59 -9.28 1.34
CA ASN A 78 -1.85 -9.03 -0.08
C ASN A 78 -1.99 -10.32 -0.89
N ALA A 79 -1.20 -11.36 -0.60
CA ALA A 79 -1.34 -12.67 -1.24
C ALA A 79 -2.69 -13.33 -0.93
N ARG A 80 -3.23 -13.11 0.27
CA ARG A 80 -4.47 -13.72 0.74
C ARG A 80 -5.73 -12.95 0.35
N VAL A 81 -5.70 -11.61 0.42
CA VAL A 81 -6.91 -10.79 0.25
C VAL A 81 -7.10 -10.26 -1.17
N ASN A 82 -6.00 -10.02 -1.91
CA ASN A 82 -6.09 -9.36 -3.22
C ASN A 82 -6.67 -10.25 -4.32
N TYR A 83 -6.78 -11.56 -4.12
CA TYR A 83 -7.27 -12.51 -5.13
C TYR A 83 -8.71 -12.98 -4.88
N SER A 84 -9.29 -12.62 -3.74
CA SER A 84 -10.66 -12.99 -3.34
C SER A 84 -11.70 -11.89 -3.53
N VAL A 85 -11.35 -10.81 -4.23
CA VAL A 85 -12.21 -9.63 -4.42
C VAL A 85 -12.44 -9.34 -5.90
N LEU A 86 -13.57 -8.69 -6.20
CA LEU A 86 -13.83 -8.16 -7.54
C LEU A 86 -13.18 -6.77 -7.65
N TYR A 87 -12.57 -6.53 -8.79
CA TYR A 87 -11.99 -5.23 -9.16
C TYR A 87 -12.94 -4.45 -10.05
N ASP A 88 -12.98 -3.13 -9.90
CA ASP A 88 -13.74 -2.25 -10.78
C ASP A 88 -13.05 -2.09 -12.12
N GLY A 89 -11.76 -2.38 -12.20
CA GLY A 89 -11.02 -2.38 -13.45
C GLY A 89 -9.50 -2.49 -13.29
N ALA A 90 -8.81 -2.31 -14.42
CA ALA A 90 -7.36 -2.37 -14.54
C ALA A 90 -6.86 -1.09 -15.22
N ALA A 91 -6.58 -0.04 -14.44
CA ALA A 91 -6.11 1.25 -14.94
C ALA A 91 -5.17 1.94 -13.94
N ASP A 92 -4.51 2.99 -14.40
CA ASP A 92 -3.74 3.89 -13.53
C ASP A 92 -4.69 4.83 -12.77
N ILE A 93 -4.29 5.27 -11.59
CA ILE A 93 -5.09 6.18 -10.77
C ILE A 93 -5.47 7.47 -11.54
N PHE A 94 -4.56 7.98 -12.37
CA PHE A 94 -4.79 9.20 -13.14
C PHE A 94 -5.84 9.02 -14.25
N ASP A 95 -6.07 7.79 -14.69
CA ASP A 95 -7.07 7.49 -15.72
C ASP A 95 -8.47 7.28 -15.11
N VAL A 96 -8.55 7.12 -13.77
CA VAL A 96 -9.79 6.81 -13.04
C VAL A 96 -10.27 8.00 -12.21
N VAL A 97 -9.34 8.75 -11.62
CA VAL A 97 -9.65 9.88 -10.74
C VAL A 97 -9.38 11.20 -11.45
N ASP A 98 -10.42 12.02 -11.57
CA ASP A 98 -10.26 13.39 -12.05
C ASP A 98 -9.72 14.26 -10.92
N PHE A 99 -8.41 14.49 -10.93
CA PHE A 99 -7.73 15.31 -9.93
C PHE A 99 -7.94 16.81 -10.12
N THR A 100 -8.41 17.26 -11.27
CA THR A 100 -8.64 18.70 -11.54
C THR A 100 -9.78 19.28 -10.74
N ARG A 101 -10.63 18.44 -10.18
CA ARG A 101 -11.75 18.85 -9.31
C ARG A 101 -11.33 19.21 -7.88
N TYR A 102 -10.09 18.89 -7.48
CA TYR A 102 -9.57 19.14 -6.14
C TYR A 102 -8.76 20.44 -6.10
N GLN A 103 -8.91 21.19 -5.02
CA GLN A 103 -8.20 22.47 -4.83
C GLN A 103 -6.92 22.27 -3.99
N SER A 104 -6.91 21.28 -3.09
CA SER A 104 -5.78 21.00 -2.21
C SER A 104 -5.49 19.50 -2.17
N ILE A 105 -4.47 19.08 -2.92
CA ILE A 105 -4.02 17.70 -2.96
C ILE A 105 -2.79 17.54 -2.06
N VAL A 106 -2.86 16.59 -1.13
CA VAL A 106 -1.70 16.15 -0.35
C VAL A 106 -1.27 14.77 -0.82
N MET A 107 0.01 14.58 -1.11
CA MET A 107 0.59 13.30 -1.48
C MET A 107 1.56 12.82 -0.39
N ILE A 108 1.29 11.63 0.14
CA ILE A 108 2.15 10.95 1.12
C ILE A 108 2.91 9.83 0.40
N GLY A 109 4.22 10.03 0.24
CA GLY A 109 5.09 9.25 -0.63
C GLY A 109 5.29 9.92 -2.00
N TYR A 110 6.52 9.85 -2.54
CA TYR A 110 6.85 10.50 -3.81
C TYR A 110 6.64 9.56 -5.00
N PHE A 111 5.60 9.80 -5.77
CA PHE A 111 5.31 9.09 -7.01
C PHE A 111 5.65 9.96 -8.23
N ARG A 112 6.91 9.90 -8.69
CA ARG A 112 7.42 10.77 -9.78
C ARG A 112 6.45 10.89 -10.95
N SER A 113 5.99 9.76 -11.52
CA SER A 113 5.13 9.78 -12.70
C SER A 113 3.77 10.44 -12.45
N LEU A 114 3.26 10.38 -11.21
CA LEU A 114 2.01 11.04 -10.84
C LEU A 114 2.24 12.53 -10.60
N VAL A 115 3.34 12.89 -9.95
CA VAL A 115 3.76 14.30 -9.76
C VAL A 115 3.90 15.00 -11.11
N ASP A 116 4.58 14.37 -12.07
CA ASP A 116 4.77 14.93 -13.42
C ASP A 116 3.42 15.16 -14.11
N LYS A 117 2.47 14.21 -14.00
CA LYS A 117 1.12 14.32 -14.58
C LYS A 117 0.29 15.42 -13.91
N LEU A 118 0.27 15.48 -12.57
CA LEU A 118 -0.47 16.50 -11.82
C LEU A 118 0.04 17.91 -12.13
N SER A 119 1.36 18.10 -12.13
CA SER A 119 2.00 19.37 -12.52
C SER A 119 1.63 19.79 -13.94
N SER A 120 1.65 18.84 -14.90
CA SER A 120 1.29 19.12 -16.30
C SER A 120 -0.18 19.51 -16.47
N SER A 121 -1.04 19.09 -15.54
CA SER A 121 -2.47 19.45 -15.50
C SER A 121 -2.75 20.72 -14.69
N GLY A 122 -1.70 21.39 -14.18
CA GLY A 122 -1.84 22.61 -13.39
C GLY A 122 -2.41 22.39 -11.98
N VAL A 123 -2.38 21.14 -11.49
CA VAL A 123 -2.91 20.79 -10.17
C VAL A 123 -1.81 20.95 -9.11
N GLU A 124 -2.02 21.87 -8.16
CA GLU A 124 -1.09 22.06 -7.05
C GLU A 124 -1.12 20.85 -6.10
N THR A 125 0.06 20.32 -5.77
CA THR A 125 0.18 19.13 -4.95
C THR A 125 1.27 19.32 -3.89
N PHE A 126 0.92 19.14 -2.62
CA PHE A 126 1.84 19.21 -1.48
C PHE A 126 2.35 17.80 -1.15
N ILE A 127 3.65 17.56 -1.33
CA ILE A 127 4.24 16.22 -1.26
C ILE A 127 5.01 16.09 0.04
N PHE A 128 4.76 14.99 0.77
CA PHE A 128 5.50 14.59 1.97
C PHE A 128 6.08 13.19 1.77
N ASP A 129 7.39 13.05 1.99
CA ASP A 129 8.07 11.75 1.92
C ASP A 129 9.13 11.67 3.01
N LEU A 130 9.24 10.52 3.67
CA LEU A 130 10.17 10.31 4.78
C LEU A 130 11.61 10.03 4.29
N ASN A 131 11.77 9.55 3.04
CA ASN A 131 13.02 9.02 2.52
C ASN A 131 13.58 9.80 1.33
N GLN A 132 12.80 10.73 0.76
CA GLN A 132 13.22 11.52 -0.39
C GLN A 132 13.71 12.90 0.07
N HIS A 133 14.95 13.24 -0.26
CA HIS A 133 15.57 14.52 0.11
C HIS A 133 15.98 15.35 -1.12
N ASP A 134 16.14 14.70 -2.28
CA ASP A 134 16.61 15.32 -3.53
C ASP A 134 15.47 15.71 -4.49
N VAL A 135 14.24 15.70 -4.00
CA VAL A 135 13.03 16.03 -4.77
C VAL A 135 12.21 17.09 -4.01
N PRO A 136 11.34 17.84 -4.68
CA PRO A 136 10.55 18.89 -4.03
C PRO A 136 9.51 18.27 -3.09
N VAL A 137 9.90 18.07 -1.84
CA VAL A 137 9.03 17.60 -0.76
C VAL A 137 8.91 18.67 0.33
N MET A 138 7.74 18.72 0.96
CA MET A 138 7.46 19.61 2.07
C MET A 138 8.10 19.10 3.37
N PRO A 139 8.48 20.02 4.29
CA PRO A 139 8.96 19.62 5.61
C PRO A 139 7.91 18.79 6.36
N ILE A 140 8.30 17.60 6.86
CA ILE A 140 7.39 16.64 7.49
C ILE A 140 6.60 17.21 8.67
N LYS A 141 7.15 18.21 9.38
CA LYS A 141 6.47 18.90 10.48
C LYS A 141 5.19 19.63 10.07
N LEU A 142 5.03 19.94 8.78
CA LEU A 142 3.83 20.60 8.23
C LEU A 142 2.76 19.60 7.79
N GLN A 143 3.06 18.30 7.77
CA GLN A 143 2.18 17.27 7.21
C GLN A 143 0.79 17.28 7.84
N GLN A 144 0.71 17.37 9.18
CA GLN A 144 -0.57 17.36 9.88
C GLN A 144 -1.44 18.58 9.53
N GLU A 145 -0.83 19.77 9.42
CA GLU A 145 -1.53 20.98 9.02
C GLU A 145 -2.14 20.84 7.62
N TYR A 146 -1.34 20.33 6.67
CA TYR A 146 -1.79 20.15 5.29
C TYR A 146 -2.84 19.05 5.16
N LEU A 147 -2.72 17.93 5.88
CA LEU A 147 -3.74 16.89 5.92
C LEU A 147 -5.08 17.42 6.44
N GLY A 148 -5.05 18.28 7.48
CA GLY A 148 -6.27 18.84 8.08
C GLY A 148 -7.08 19.77 7.16
N ARG A 149 -6.48 20.25 6.07
CA ARG A 149 -7.14 21.14 5.08
C ARG A 149 -7.24 20.56 3.68
N ALA A 150 -6.74 19.32 3.48
CA ALA A 150 -6.79 18.66 2.17
C ALA A 150 -8.22 18.24 1.81
N ASP A 151 -8.60 18.42 0.55
CA ASP A 151 -9.82 17.83 -0.01
C ASP A 151 -9.53 16.52 -0.75
N CYS A 152 -8.27 16.26 -1.09
CA CYS A 152 -7.79 14.98 -1.63
C CYS A 152 -6.45 14.58 -0.99
N VAL A 153 -6.30 13.31 -0.63
CA VAL A 153 -5.03 12.73 -0.17
C VAL A 153 -4.70 11.50 -1.00
N ILE A 154 -3.50 11.47 -1.57
CA ILE A 154 -2.94 10.29 -2.22
C ILE A 154 -1.92 9.71 -1.25
N VAL A 155 -2.18 8.50 -0.74
CA VAL A 155 -1.33 7.87 0.27
C VAL A 155 -0.63 6.63 -0.28
N SER A 156 0.68 6.55 -0.07
CA SER A 156 1.44 5.34 -0.39
C SER A 156 0.99 4.17 0.48
N SER A 157 0.77 3.00 -0.14
CA SER A 157 0.48 1.76 0.56
C SER A 157 1.55 1.35 1.57
N THR A 158 2.77 1.87 1.43
CA THR A 158 3.85 1.67 2.40
C THR A 158 3.57 2.30 3.76
N SER A 159 2.60 3.21 3.86
CA SER A 159 2.13 3.77 5.13
C SER A 159 1.54 2.69 6.07
N ILE A 160 1.04 1.59 5.51
CA ILE A 160 0.58 0.43 6.28
C ILE A 160 1.76 -0.26 6.94
N SER A 161 2.78 -0.62 6.15
CA SER A 161 3.93 -1.38 6.63
C SER A 161 4.92 -0.56 7.48
N ASN A 162 4.96 0.78 7.33
CA ASN A 162 5.75 1.63 8.24
C ASN A 162 4.96 2.11 9.48
N GLY A 163 3.68 1.72 9.62
CA GLY A 163 2.86 2.04 10.79
C GLY A 163 2.28 3.45 10.83
N THR A 164 2.44 4.25 9.76
CA THR A 164 1.95 5.65 9.78
C THR A 164 0.50 5.81 9.34
N PHE A 165 -0.10 4.80 8.69
CA PHE A 165 -1.45 4.89 8.10
C PHE A 165 -2.51 5.38 9.09
N ASN A 166 -2.60 4.79 10.28
CA ASN A 166 -3.61 5.17 11.28
C ASN A 166 -3.50 6.65 11.67
N GLY A 167 -2.27 7.12 11.90
CA GLY A 167 -2.02 8.54 12.20
C GLY A 167 -2.39 9.47 11.05
N LEU A 168 -2.11 9.07 9.80
CA LEU A 168 -2.49 9.84 8.62
C LEU A 168 -4.02 9.97 8.52
N ILE A 169 -4.76 8.88 8.67
CA ILE A 169 -6.22 8.86 8.58
C ILE A 169 -6.87 9.69 9.70
N VAL A 170 -6.39 9.58 10.93
CA VAL A 170 -6.93 10.37 12.07
C VAL A 170 -6.76 11.88 11.87
N ASN A 171 -5.67 12.31 11.22
CA ASN A 171 -5.41 13.72 10.92
C ASN A 171 -6.07 14.21 9.63
N THR A 172 -6.80 13.35 8.93
CA THR A 172 -7.49 13.67 7.67
C THR A 172 -8.99 13.82 7.92
N PRO A 173 -9.63 14.94 7.56
CA PRO A 173 -11.07 15.11 7.74
C PRO A 173 -11.90 14.01 7.09
N ALA A 174 -13.05 13.66 7.67
CA ALA A 174 -13.94 12.63 7.14
C ALA A 174 -14.49 12.96 5.73
N SER A 175 -14.52 14.24 5.37
CA SER A 175 -14.95 14.73 4.06
C SER A 175 -13.88 14.63 2.97
N THR A 176 -12.61 14.40 3.34
CA THR A 176 -11.50 14.31 2.41
C THR A 176 -11.55 13.01 1.63
N ASN A 177 -11.24 13.05 0.34
CA ASN A 177 -11.13 11.85 -0.49
C ASN A 177 -9.71 11.27 -0.42
N VAL A 178 -9.56 10.09 0.16
CA VAL A 178 -8.28 9.40 0.29
C VAL A 178 -8.18 8.28 -0.74
N TYR A 179 -7.11 8.29 -1.52
CA TYR A 179 -6.76 7.25 -2.49
C TYR A 179 -5.45 6.58 -2.10
N MET A 180 -5.49 5.27 -1.85
CA MET A 180 -4.28 4.50 -1.56
C MET A 180 -3.66 3.99 -2.86
N LEU A 181 -2.33 4.13 -2.99
CA LEU A 181 -1.59 3.79 -4.20
C LEU A 181 -0.33 2.99 -3.90
N GLY A 182 -0.11 1.94 -4.68
CA GLY A 182 1.15 1.18 -4.70
C GLY A 182 0.96 -0.33 -4.77
N PRO A 183 2.00 -1.09 -5.17
CA PRO A 183 1.92 -2.55 -5.28
C PRO A 183 1.62 -3.27 -3.95
N SER A 184 1.89 -2.60 -2.83
CA SER A 184 1.67 -3.14 -1.47
C SER A 184 0.26 -2.85 -0.93
N THR A 185 -0.69 -2.39 -1.76
CA THR A 185 -2.05 -2.02 -1.34
C THR A 185 -2.90 -3.27 -1.07
N PRO A 186 -3.44 -3.46 0.15
CA PRO A 186 -4.48 -4.45 0.40
C PRO A 186 -5.80 -4.02 -0.27
N MET A 187 -6.33 -4.87 -1.16
CA MET A 187 -7.48 -4.55 -2.00
C MET A 187 -8.81 -5.05 -1.40
N CYS A 188 -8.97 -5.01 -0.07
CA CYS A 188 -10.12 -5.59 0.62
C CYS A 188 -11.05 -4.53 1.25
N ASP A 189 -12.27 -4.96 1.60
CA ASP A 189 -13.33 -4.10 2.15
C ASP A 189 -12.97 -3.48 3.49
N VAL A 190 -12.07 -4.10 4.26
CA VAL A 190 -11.56 -3.56 5.52
C VAL A 190 -11.00 -2.15 5.34
N MET A 191 -10.34 -1.88 4.22
CA MET A 191 -9.80 -0.55 3.92
C MET A 191 -10.90 0.50 3.75
N PHE A 192 -12.07 0.10 3.31
CA PHE A 192 -13.23 0.96 3.17
C PHE A 192 -14.01 1.16 4.49
N SER A 193 -13.61 0.56 5.61
CA SER A 193 -14.16 0.92 6.92
C SER A 193 -13.81 2.36 7.33
N TYR A 194 -12.76 2.92 6.75
CA TYR A 194 -12.43 4.34 6.90
C TYR A 194 -13.23 5.17 5.89
N PRO A 195 -14.13 6.08 6.32
CA PRO A 195 -15.04 6.81 5.42
C PRO A 195 -14.31 7.69 4.40
N GLN A 196 -13.10 8.15 4.71
CA GLN A 196 -12.25 8.95 3.83
C GLN A 196 -11.74 8.13 2.63
N VAL A 197 -11.50 6.81 2.80
CA VAL A 197 -10.93 5.96 1.73
C VAL A 197 -11.96 5.78 0.62
N LYS A 198 -11.69 6.38 -0.54
CA LYS A 198 -12.55 6.37 -1.73
C LYS A 198 -12.04 5.45 -2.83
N GLY A 199 -10.75 5.10 -2.81
CA GLY A 199 -10.20 4.20 -3.82
C GLY A 199 -8.91 3.54 -3.37
N LEU A 200 -8.74 2.30 -3.82
CA LEU A 200 -7.56 1.47 -3.63
C LEU A 200 -6.97 1.17 -5.01
N PHE A 201 -5.71 1.49 -5.20
CA PHE A 201 -4.97 1.24 -6.44
C PHE A 201 -3.77 0.36 -6.12
N GLY A 202 -3.82 -0.87 -6.55
CA GLY A 202 -2.86 -1.91 -6.22
C GLY A 202 -2.39 -2.70 -7.42
N SER A 203 -1.85 -3.88 -7.14
CA SER A 203 -1.33 -4.77 -8.15
C SER A 203 -1.57 -6.22 -7.77
N VAL A 204 -1.81 -7.05 -8.79
CA VAL A 204 -1.85 -8.50 -8.70
C VAL A 204 -0.92 -9.11 -9.76
N PHE A 205 -0.55 -10.34 -9.55
CA PHE A 205 0.34 -11.12 -10.42
C PHE A 205 -0.39 -12.37 -10.89
N GLU A 206 0.06 -12.95 -12.00
CA GLU A 206 -0.43 -14.26 -12.38
C GLU A 206 -0.02 -15.30 -11.30
N PRO A 207 -0.91 -16.23 -10.93
CA PRO A 207 -0.57 -17.27 -9.98
C PRO A 207 0.68 -18.03 -10.41
N HIS A 208 1.54 -18.36 -9.45
CA HIS A 208 2.82 -19.08 -9.68
C HIS A 208 3.83 -18.33 -10.57
N ASP A 209 3.74 -17.00 -10.74
CA ASP A 209 4.69 -16.25 -11.58
C ASP A 209 6.11 -16.26 -11.00
N GLN A 210 6.88 -17.27 -11.43
CA GLN A 210 8.27 -17.45 -11.01
C GLN A 210 9.17 -16.28 -11.43
N LYS A 211 8.82 -15.56 -12.51
CA LYS A 211 9.60 -14.41 -12.96
C LYS A 211 9.55 -13.26 -11.95
N THR A 212 8.37 -12.95 -11.39
CA THR A 212 8.23 -11.98 -10.30
C THR A 212 9.07 -12.40 -9.09
N ILE A 213 8.99 -13.66 -8.69
CA ILE A 213 9.73 -14.19 -7.53
C ILE A 213 11.25 -14.07 -7.75
N GLN A 214 11.75 -14.45 -8.94
CA GLN A 214 13.18 -14.33 -9.27
C GLN A 214 13.66 -12.87 -9.27
N ILE A 215 12.88 -11.96 -9.84
CA ILE A 215 13.21 -10.52 -9.83
C ILE A 215 13.32 -10.00 -8.40
N ILE A 216 12.38 -10.35 -7.52
CA ILE A 216 12.38 -9.93 -6.11
C ILE A 216 13.57 -10.54 -5.38
N ALA A 217 13.84 -11.84 -5.55
CA ALA A 217 14.99 -12.52 -4.95
C ALA A 217 16.33 -11.87 -5.36
N ALA A 218 16.42 -11.40 -6.60
CA ALA A 218 17.59 -10.67 -7.12
C ALA A 218 17.67 -9.19 -6.67
N GLY A 219 16.77 -8.73 -5.79
CA GLY A 219 16.71 -7.35 -5.30
C GLY A 219 16.07 -6.37 -6.27
N GLY A 220 15.30 -6.85 -7.24
CA GLY A 220 14.57 -6.01 -8.19
C GLY A 220 13.37 -5.30 -7.54
N GLY A 221 13.07 -4.09 -8.04
CA GLY A 221 11.92 -3.29 -7.61
C GLY A 221 10.81 -3.22 -8.67
N THR A 222 9.87 -2.32 -8.44
CA THR A 222 8.68 -2.14 -9.30
C THR A 222 9.01 -1.96 -10.78
N ARG A 223 10.12 -1.30 -11.11
CA ARG A 223 10.51 -1.09 -12.52
C ARG A 223 10.83 -2.41 -13.22
N GLN A 224 11.46 -3.36 -12.53
CA GLN A 224 11.89 -4.63 -13.07
C GLN A 224 10.70 -5.61 -13.22
N PHE A 225 9.79 -5.68 -12.24
CA PHE A 225 8.63 -6.57 -12.32
C PHE A 225 7.35 -5.90 -12.88
N LYS A 226 7.44 -4.66 -13.40
CA LYS A 226 6.29 -3.94 -13.97
C LYS A 226 5.54 -4.75 -15.04
N THR A 227 6.25 -5.50 -15.85
CA THR A 227 5.66 -6.33 -16.93
C THR A 227 4.98 -7.62 -16.45
N CYS A 228 5.25 -8.02 -15.21
CA CYS A 228 4.61 -9.17 -14.56
C CYS A 228 3.37 -8.76 -13.76
N MET A 229 3.23 -7.47 -13.49
CA MET A 229 2.24 -6.89 -12.61
C MET A 229 1.04 -6.39 -13.42
N ARG A 230 -0.17 -6.78 -13.02
CA ARG A 230 -1.42 -6.17 -13.48
C ARG A 230 -1.87 -5.14 -12.46
N LYS A 231 -1.95 -3.87 -12.87
CA LYS A 231 -2.56 -2.82 -12.04
C LYS A 231 -4.06 -3.07 -11.94
N VAL A 232 -4.60 -2.91 -10.75
CA VAL A 232 -6.03 -3.07 -10.46
C VAL A 232 -6.48 -1.98 -9.52
N TYR A 233 -7.78 -1.65 -9.58
CA TYR A 233 -8.35 -0.69 -8.64
C TYR A 233 -9.72 -1.13 -8.14
N ARG A 234 -10.07 -0.61 -6.96
CA ARG A 234 -11.40 -0.67 -6.37
C ARG A 234 -11.78 0.71 -5.87
N LEU A 235 -12.99 1.12 -6.14
CA LEU A 235 -13.59 2.34 -5.61
C LEU A 235 -14.58 2.00 -4.50
N ARG A 236 -14.86 2.97 -3.63
CA ARG A 236 -15.98 2.86 -2.71
C ARG A 236 -17.27 3.01 -3.49
N HIS A 237 -18.11 1.99 -3.45
CA HIS A 237 -19.50 2.09 -3.89
C HIS A 237 -20.35 2.63 -2.73
N GLU A 238 -21.24 3.59 -3.02
CA GLU A 238 -22.20 4.17 -2.06
C GLU A 238 -23.35 3.19 -1.75
#